data_48dc8c962a72b317426ef553d52aa729
#
_entry.id   48dc8c962a72b317426ef553d52aa729
#
_cell.length_a   1.000
_cell.length_b   1.000
_cell.length_c   1.000
_cell.angle_alpha   90.00
_cell.angle_beta   90.00
_cell.angle_gamma   90.00
#
_symmetry.space_group_name_H-M   'P 1'
#
loop_
_entity.id
_entity.type
_entity.pdbx_description
1 polymer ?
#
loop_
_entity_poly.entity_id
_entity_poly.type
_entity_poly.pdbx_seq_one_letter_code
_entity_poly.pdbx_strand_id
1 'polypeptide(L)'
;TGTYEIIYADPYEWDIAGCGAVPALTAALSNRLLIIAVANDESRSNVVFVRQNSPILSIKGNNATYPDIYGDSETLKNALLLCTKGSSGHYLLVAWLKTLGMKPEDVRIKFMEPAQSLGSFSNGFGDAIAVWAPFTYEAERLGFRPVASAEDCKARQPVVIVANRKFANQYPQRVEAFLRLYFRGITLIRKTPVEELVPEYRTFIKEWAGRELSEETALRDLQNHPVFTLKEQLELFDVSQGKSVLQQWLSDIATFQVNADPAGLKSIPGPKHLDIITDSFLKAIH
;
A
#
# COMPACT_ATOMS: atom_id res chain seq x y z
N THR A 1 -0.63 6.05 -12.40
CA THR A 1 -0.78 5.70 -10.98
C THR A 1 0.32 6.36 -10.16
N GLY A 2 -0.03 7.03 -9.07
CA GLY A 2 0.74 8.00 -8.28
C GLY A 2 2.20 7.72 -7.92
N THR A 3 2.77 6.58 -8.29
CA THR A 3 4.17 6.23 -8.05
C THR A 3 5.12 7.04 -8.94
N TYR A 4 4.82 7.16 -10.22
CA TYR A 4 5.66 7.88 -11.17
C TYR A 4 5.50 9.38 -11.03
N GLU A 5 4.29 9.86 -10.88
CA GLU A 5 3.98 11.28 -10.78
C GLU A 5 4.66 11.93 -9.57
N ILE A 6 4.63 11.27 -8.39
CA ILE A 6 5.25 11.82 -7.18
C ILE A 6 6.79 11.74 -7.20
N ILE A 7 7.35 10.70 -7.82
CA ILE A 7 8.80 10.52 -7.90
C ILE A 7 9.42 11.43 -8.96
N TYR A 8 8.77 11.57 -10.12
CA TYR A 8 9.35 12.18 -11.31
C TYR A 8 8.69 13.50 -11.72
N ALA A 9 7.49 13.85 -11.18
CA ALA A 9 6.87 15.13 -11.45
C ALA A 9 7.76 16.30 -11.03
N ASP A 10 7.68 17.40 -11.76
CA ASP A 10 8.30 18.64 -11.34
C ASP A 10 7.76 19.01 -9.94
N PRO A 11 8.62 19.28 -8.95
CA PRO A 11 8.19 19.67 -7.61
C PRO A 11 7.35 20.96 -7.57
N TYR A 12 7.22 21.66 -8.68
CA TYR A 12 6.36 22.85 -8.82
C TYR A 12 4.94 22.52 -9.33
N GLU A 13 4.68 21.26 -9.73
CA GLU A 13 3.39 20.87 -10.30
C GLU A 13 2.39 20.33 -9.28
N TRP A 14 2.80 20.10 -8.03
CA TRP A 14 1.90 19.59 -7.02
C TRP A 14 2.21 20.16 -5.62
N ASP A 15 1.18 20.34 -4.82
CA ASP A 15 1.24 20.87 -3.46
C ASP A 15 1.02 19.79 -2.40
N ILE A 16 -0.08 19.03 -2.54
CA ILE A 16 -0.48 17.94 -1.65
C ILE A 16 -0.94 16.76 -2.50
N ALA A 17 -0.58 15.54 -2.12
CA ALA A 17 -0.96 14.33 -2.84
C ALA A 17 -1.19 13.15 -1.88
N GLY A 18 -1.89 12.11 -2.36
CA GLY A 18 -2.02 10.82 -1.70
C GLY A 18 -1.28 9.73 -2.46
N CYS A 19 -0.51 8.89 -1.78
CA CYS A 19 0.13 7.72 -2.38
C CYS A 19 0.44 6.63 -1.36
N GLY A 20 0.67 5.41 -1.83
CA GLY A 20 1.16 4.32 -0.99
C GLY A 20 2.52 4.68 -0.36
N ALA A 21 2.77 4.16 0.84
CA ALA A 21 4.02 4.45 1.57
C ALA A 21 5.29 3.97 0.84
N VAL A 22 5.22 2.89 0.06
CA VAL A 22 6.38 2.39 -0.71
C VAL A 22 6.88 3.44 -1.71
N PRO A 23 6.05 3.99 -2.64
CA PRO A 23 6.47 5.08 -3.50
C PRO A 23 6.77 6.39 -2.75
N ALA A 24 6.07 6.69 -1.65
CA ALA A 24 6.35 7.88 -0.84
C ALA A 24 7.78 7.85 -0.30
N LEU A 25 8.24 6.73 0.25
CA LEU A 25 9.60 6.57 0.74
C LEU A 25 10.65 6.65 -0.38
N THR A 26 10.35 6.12 -1.57
CA THR A 26 11.24 6.29 -2.74
C THR A 26 11.37 7.78 -3.11
N ALA A 27 10.27 8.51 -3.17
CA ALA A 27 10.28 9.95 -3.43
C ALA A 27 10.95 10.77 -2.33
N ALA A 28 10.90 10.30 -1.08
CA ALA A 28 11.54 10.93 0.08
C ALA A 28 13.07 11.04 -0.04
N LEU A 29 13.71 10.17 -0.83
CA LEU A 29 15.16 10.24 -1.09
C LEU A 29 15.59 11.57 -1.68
N SER A 30 14.71 12.26 -2.40
CA SER A 30 14.94 13.58 -2.94
C SER A 30 14.72 14.72 -1.93
N ASN A 31 14.32 14.42 -0.69
CA ASN A 31 13.97 15.38 0.38
C ASN A 31 12.90 16.43 -0.03
N ARG A 32 12.02 16.06 -0.98
CA ARG A 32 11.06 16.98 -1.58
C ARG A 32 9.68 16.95 -0.93
N LEU A 33 9.39 15.94 -0.09
CA LEU A 33 8.08 15.78 0.54
C LEU A 33 8.14 15.67 2.06
N LEU A 34 6.98 15.90 2.68
CA LEU A 34 6.66 15.60 4.06
C LEU A 34 5.45 14.67 4.10
N ILE A 35 5.48 13.65 4.94
CA ILE A 35 4.30 12.85 5.28
C ILE A 35 3.56 13.58 6.40
N ILE A 36 2.34 14.02 6.12
CA ILE A 36 1.55 14.88 6.99
C ILE A 36 0.31 14.18 7.57
N ALA A 37 -0.12 13.05 7.01
CA ALA A 37 -1.19 12.21 7.53
C ALA A 37 -1.15 10.80 6.91
N VAL A 38 -1.91 9.86 7.48
CA VAL A 38 -2.22 8.56 6.90
C VAL A 38 -3.64 8.59 6.36
N ALA A 39 -3.83 8.30 5.08
CA ALA A 39 -5.15 8.31 4.46
C ALA A 39 -5.96 7.07 4.83
N ASN A 40 -5.40 5.90 4.60
CA ASN A 40 -6.00 4.60 4.91
C ASN A 40 -4.93 3.52 5.07
N ASP A 41 -5.36 2.29 5.38
CA ASP A 41 -4.52 1.08 5.36
C ASP A 41 -5.05 0.12 4.29
N GLU A 42 -4.22 -0.19 3.29
CA GLU A 42 -4.53 -1.10 2.18
C GLU A 42 -4.07 -2.55 2.44
N SER A 43 -3.73 -2.91 3.66
CA SER A 43 -3.17 -4.24 3.96
C SER A 43 -4.10 -5.39 3.58
N ARG A 44 -5.43 -5.17 3.62
CA ARG A 44 -6.45 -6.16 3.23
C ARG A 44 -6.68 -6.25 1.73
N SER A 45 -6.42 -5.17 1.01
CA SER A 45 -6.67 -5.07 -0.43
C SER A 45 -5.43 -5.33 -1.29
N ASN A 46 -4.27 -5.53 -0.68
CA ASN A 46 -3.06 -6.03 -1.33
C ASN A 46 -2.99 -7.55 -1.15
N VAL A 47 -3.05 -8.33 -2.23
CA VAL A 47 -3.22 -9.79 -2.18
C VAL A 47 -2.35 -10.49 -3.22
N VAL A 48 -1.80 -11.63 -2.84
CA VAL A 48 -1.15 -12.59 -3.75
C VAL A 48 -2.19 -13.63 -4.19
N PHE A 49 -2.31 -13.82 -5.50
CA PHE A 49 -3.22 -14.79 -6.10
C PHE A 49 -2.49 -15.87 -6.85
N VAL A 50 -3.12 -17.05 -6.88
CA VAL A 50 -2.72 -18.19 -7.70
C VAL A 50 -3.92 -18.72 -8.49
N ARG A 51 -3.68 -19.58 -9.50
CA ARG A 51 -4.77 -20.28 -10.20
C ARG A 51 -5.39 -21.36 -9.31
N GLN A 52 -6.63 -21.71 -9.58
CA GLN A 52 -7.41 -22.67 -8.79
C GLN A 52 -6.74 -24.05 -8.67
N ASN A 53 -5.94 -24.46 -9.65
CA ASN A 53 -5.22 -25.73 -9.67
C ASN A 53 -3.75 -25.62 -9.23
N SER A 54 -3.35 -24.50 -8.63
CA SER A 54 -1.98 -24.29 -8.19
C SER A 54 -1.59 -25.24 -7.05
N PRO A 55 -0.39 -25.86 -7.11
CA PRO A 55 0.12 -26.68 -6.02
C PRO A 55 0.34 -25.89 -4.72
N ILE A 56 0.49 -24.57 -4.82
CA ILE A 56 0.65 -23.67 -3.66
C ILE A 56 -0.55 -23.77 -2.72
N LEU A 57 -1.76 -24.07 -3.24
CA LEU A 57 -2.98 -24.22 -2.43
C LEU A 57 -3.01 -25.50 -1.57
N SER A 58 -2.12 -26.47 -1.81
CA SER A 58 -2.08 -27.73 -1.08
C SER A 58 -1.55 -27.60 0.35
N ILE A 59 -0.80 -26.53 0.63
CA ILE A 59 -0.19 -26.28 1.95
C ILE A 59 -0.72 -24.96 2.51
N LYS A 60 -1.40 -25.01 3.66
CA LYS A 60 -1.87 -23.81 4.39
C LYS A 60 -1.31 -23.84 5.81
N GLY A 61 -0.86 -22.68 6.31
CA GLY A 61 -0.42 -22.51 7.69
C GLY A 61 0.86 -23.30 8.04
N ASN A 62 1.74 -23.52 7.05
CA ASN A 62 3.03 -24.18 7.26
C ASN A 62 3.87 -23.50 8.37
N ASN A 63 3.71 -22.19 8.54
CA ASN A 63 4.26 -21.43 9.64
C ASN A 63 3.15 -21.05 10.63
N ALA A 64 3.21 -21.58 11.87
CA ALA A 64 2.20 -21.35 12.90
C ALA A 64 1.96 -19.87 13.26
N THR A 65 2.94 -18.99 13.01
CA THR A 65 2.81 -17.53 13.17
C THR A 65 1.92 -16.90 12.12
N TYR A 66 1.74 -17.59 10.98
CA TYR A 66 1.01 -17.15 9.77
C TYR A 66 0.03 -18.23 9.30
N PRO A 67 -1.02 -18.53 10.08
CA PRO A 67 -1.88 -19.72 9.86
C PRO A 67 -2.73 -19.63 8.59
N ASP A 68 -2.95 -18.42 8.06
CA ASP A 68 -3.80 -18.20 6.89
C ASP A 68 -3.04 -18.14 5.56
N ILE A 69 -1.71 -18.17 5.60
CA ILE A 69 -0.85 -18.13 4.43
C ILE A 69 -0.71 -19.51 3.79
N TYR A 70 -0.78 -19.54 2.47
CA TYR A 70 -0.55 -20.74 1.68
C TYR A 70 0.85 -20.79 1.08
N GLY A 71 1.35 -22.02 0.84
CA GLY A 71 2.61 -22.33 0.21
C GLY A 71 3.72 -22.70 1.20
N ASP A 72 4.80 -23.20 0.63
CA ASP A 72 6.08 -23.49 1.27
C ASP A 72 7.22 -23.43 0.25
N SER A 73 8.46 -23.70 0.67
CA SER A 73 9.64 -23.67 -0.20
C SER A 73 9.58 -24.68 -1.34
N GLU A 74 8.92 -25.82 -1.16
CA GLU A 74 8.82 -26.84 -2.21
C GLU A 74 7.78 -26.46 -3.27
N THR A 75 6.60 -25.98 -2.87
CA THR A 75 5.55 -25.56 -3.79
C THR A 75 5.89 -24.30 -4.58
N LEU A 76 6.83 -23.48 -4.08
CA LEU A 76 7.32 -22.29 -4.77
C LEU A 76 8.66 -22.49 -5.48
N LYS A 77 9.22 -23.69 -5.47
CA LYS A 77 10.52 -23.96 -6.12
C LYS A 77 10.49 -23.63 -7.61
N ASN A 78 11.38 -22.71 -8.04
CA ASN A 78 11.44 -22.18 -9.41
C ASN A 78 10.17 -21.42 -9.88
N ALA A 79 9.24 -21.06 -8.99
CA ALA A 79 8.05 -20.34 -9.35
C ALA A 79 8.36 -18.99 -10.03
N LEU A 80 7.54 -18.60 -10.98
CA LEU A 80 7.56 -17.29 -11.63
C LEU A 80 6.47 -16.42 -11.03
N LEU A 81 6.86 -15.39 -10.29
CA LEU A 81 5.98 -14.49 -9.57
C LEU A 81 5.88 -13.15 -10.31
N LEU A 82 4.67 -12.61 -10.43
CA LEU A 82 4.40 -11.36 -11.14
C LEU A 82 4.05 -10.25 -10.16
N CYS A 83 4.66 -9.08 -10.30
CA CYS A 83 4.29 -7.87 -9.55
C CYS A 83 4.80 -6.60 -10.24
N THR A 84 4.41 -5.42 -9.75
CA THR A 84 4.97 -4.14 -10.20
C THR A 84 6.17 -3.75 -9.34
N LYS A 85 7.31 -3.46 -9.97
CA LYS A 85 8.55 -3.10 -9.26
C LYS A 85 8.35 -1.87 -8.37
N GLY A 86 8.85 -1.93 -7.13
CA GLY A 86 8.81 -0.80 -6.19
C GLY A 86 7.41 -0.39 -5.72
N SER A 87 6.42 -1.29 -5.86
CA SER A 87 5.04 -1.07 -5.43
C SER A 87 4.73 -1.78 -4.10
N SER A 88 3.53 -1.52 -3.57
CA SER A 88 2.96 -2.26 -2.44
C SER A 88 2.84 -3.77 -2.73
N GLY A 89 2.51 -4.15 -3.99
CA GLY A 89 2.49 -5.55 -4.42
C GLY A 89 3.87 -6.22 -4.40
N HIS A 90 4.94 -5.48 -4.75
CA HIS A 90 6.31 -6.01 -4.62
C HIS A 90 6.69 -6.22 -3.15
N TYR A 91 6.35 -5.25 -2.28
CA TYR A 91 6.58 -5.37 -0.85
C TYR A 91 5.81 -6.56 -0.24
N LEU A 92 4.53 -6.74 -0.60
CA LEU A 92 3.75 -7.89 -0.19
C LEU A 92 4.39 -9.21 -0.65
N LEU A 93 4.83 -9.30 -1.91
CA LEU A 93 5.42 -10.52 -2.46
C LEU A 93 6.65 -10.95 -1.66
N VAL A 94 7.53 -10.00 -1.34
CA VAL A 94 8.72 -10.26 -0.52
C VAL A 94 8.35 -10.61 0.92
N ALA A 95 7.32 -9.96 1.48
CA ALA A 95 6.81 -10.30 2.81
C ALA A 95 6.24 -11.72 2.84
N TRP A 96 5.46 -12.12 1.83
CA TRP A 96 4.95 -13.49 1.70
C TRP A 96 6.07 -14.52 1.64
N LEU A 97 7.08 -14.33 0.77
CA LEU A 97 8.25 -15.22 0.71
C LEU A 97 8.95 -15.33 2.08
N LYS A 98 9.13 -14.21 2.78
CA LYS A 98 9.73 -14.21 4.12
C LYS A 98 8.94 -15.03 5.13
N THR A 99 7.59 -15.02 5.08
CA THR A 99 6.77 -15.86 5.99
C THR A 99 6.97 -17.35 5.75
N LEU A 100 7.37 -17.72 4.52
CA LEU A 100 7.68 -19.09 4.10
C LEU A 100 9.17 -19.46 4.30
N GLY A 101 9.97 -18.57 4.91
CA GLY A 101 11.41 -18.76 5.11
C GLY A 101 12.24 -18.63 3.82
N MET A 102 11.67 -17.99 2.79
CA MET A 102 12.29 -17.82 1.48
C MET A 102 12.78 -16.40 1.25
N LYS A 103 13.68 -16.25 0.28
CA LYS A 103 14.20 -14.97 -0.20
C LYS A 103 13.76 -14.73 -1.65
N PRO A 104 13.78 -13.47 -2.14
CA PRO A 104 13.47 -13.17 -3.54
C PRO A 104 14.33 -13.94 -4.56
N GLU A 105 15.57 -14.29 -4.19
CA GLU A 105 16.51 -15.03 -5.04
C GLU A 105 16.14 -16.51 -5.22
N ASP A 106 15.30 -17.06 -4.36
CA ASP A 106 14.84 -18.46 -4.41
C ASP A 106 13.75 -18.69 -5.49
N VAL A 107 13.23 -17.61 -6.05
CA VAL A 107 12.15 -17.61 -7.07
C VAL A 107 12.53 -16.71 -8.25
N ARG A 108 11.73 -16.75 -9.31
CA ARG A 108 11.85 -15.80 -10.43
C ARG A 108 10.79 -14.72 -10.29
N ILE A 109 11.17 -13.44 -10.29
CA ILE A 109 10.22 -12.32 -10.24
C ILE A 109 10.24 -11.60 -11.60
N LYS A 110 9.06 -11.46 -12.21
CA LYS A 110 8.85 -10.66 -13.42
C LYS A 110 8.07 -9.41 -13.08
N PHE A 111 8.68 -8.26 -13.34
CA PHE A 111 8.04 -6.98 -13.12
C PHE A 111 7.22 -6.54 -14.32
N MET A 112 5.97 -6.19 -14.08
CA MET A 112 4.98 -5.74 -15.06
C MET A 112 4.00 -4.77 -14.40
N GLU A 113 3.40 -3.88 -15.18
CA GLU A 113 2.30 -3.02 -14.68
C GLU A 113 1.07 -3.86 -14.31
N PRO A 114 0.22 -3.43 -13.35
CA PRO A 114 -0.83 -4.27 -12.76
C PRO A 114 -1.80 -4.84 -13.78
N ALA A 115 -2.28 -4.03 -14.72
CA ALA A 115 -3.20 -4.50 -15.78
C ALA A 115 -2.53 -5.52 -16.71
N GLN A 116 -1.26 -5.28 -17.08
CA GLN A 116 -0.48 -6.20 -17.90
C GLN A 116 -0.19 -7.50 -17.15
N SER A 117 0.16 -7.41 -15.86
CA SER A 117 0.37 -8.57 -14.99
C SER A 117 -0.87 -9.45 -14.93
N LEU A 118 -2.04 -8.86 -14.67
CA LEU A 118 -3.30 -9.59 -14.58
C LEU A 118 -3.68 -10.23 -15.91
N GLY A 119 -3.53 -9.51 -17.02
CA GLY A 119 -3.78 -10.05 -18.36
C GLY A 119 -2.84 -11.20 -18.71
N SER A 120 -1.55 -11.08 -18.42
CA SER A 120 -0.56 -12.15 -18.64
C SER A 120 -0.85 -13.36 -17.77
N PHE A 121 -1.19 -13.14 -16.49
CA PHE A 121 -1.53 -14.22 -15.56
C PHE A 121 -2.81 -14.97 -15.99
N SER A 122 -3.81 -14.25 -16.50
CA SER A 122 -5.04 -14.84 -17.06
C SER A 122 -4.78 -15.74 -18.27
N ASN A 123 -3.74 -15.42 -19.05
CA ASN A 123 -3.30 -16.20 -20.20
C ASN A 123 -2.29 -17.30 -19.85
N GLY A 124 -2.14 -17.65 -18.58
CA GLY A 124 -1.29 -18.76 -18.15
C GLY A 124 0.15 -18.42 -17.83
N PHE A 125 0.57 -17.15 -17.94
CA PHE A 125 1.93 -16.76 -17.64
C PHE A 125 2.14 -16.46 -16.15
N GLY A 126 3.22 -16.98 -15.55
CA GLY A 126 3.52 -16.90 -14.12
C GLY A 126 2.76 -17.90 -13.26
N ASP A 127 3.20 -18.12 -12.02
CA ASP A 127 2.64 -19.08 -11.07
C ASP A 127 1.82 -18.38 -9.97
N ALA A 128 2.21 -17.15 -9.61
CA ALA A 128 1.46 -16.27 -8.72
C ALA A 128 1.57 -14.81 -9.17
N ILE A 129 0.60 -13.98 -8.73
CA ILE A 129 0.55 -12.55 -9.01
C ILE A 129 0.25 -11.78 -7.73
N ALA A 130 1.00 -10.70 -7.44
CA ALA A 130 0.70 -9.76 -6.36
C ALA A 130 0.13 -8.47 -6.95
N VAL A 131 -1.08 -8.12 -6.52
CA VAL A 131 -1.84 -6.95 -6.97
C VAL A 131 -2.56 -6.28 -5.80
N TRP A 132 -3.08 -5.08 -6.04
CA TRP A 132 -3.90 -4.31 -5.09
C TRP A 132 -5.22 -3.89 -5.72
N ALA A 133 -6.15 -3.39 -4.93
CA ALA A 133 -7.44 -2.92 -5.42
C ALA A 133 -7.28 -1.81 -6.48
N PRO A 134 -8.10 -1.82 -7.55
CA PRO A 134 -9.23 -2.71 -7.77
C PRO A 134 -8.88 -4.03 -8.50
N PHE A 135 -7.60 -4.31 -8.83
CA PHE A 135 -7.18 -5.51 -9.55
C PHE A 135 -7.38 -6.80 -8.74
N THR A 136 -7.37 -6.71 -7.40
CA THR A 136 -7.71 -7.84 -6.52
C THR A 136 -9.12 -8.35 -6.78
N TYR A 137 -10.11 -7.46 -6.89
CA TYR A 137 -11.50 -7.83 -7.16
C TYR A 137 -11.68 -8.42 -8.57
N GLU A 138 -10.90 -7.92 -9.53
CA GLU A 138 -10.89 -8.47 -10.88
C GLU A 138 -10.24 -9.86 -10.91
N ALA A 139 -9.16 -10.08 -10.17
CA ALA A 139 -8.50 -11.38 -10.03
C ALA A 139 -9.47 -12.43 -9.43
N GLU A 140 -10.20 -12.06 -8.39
CA GLU A 140 -11.22 -12.93 -7.79
C GLU A 140 -12.36 -13.25 -8.76
N ARG A 141 -12.86 -12.26 -9.50
CA ARG A 141 -13.89 -12.44 -10.54
C ARG A 141 -13.43 -13.40 -11.64
N LEU A 142 -12.14 -13.42 -11.95
CA LEU A 142 -11.53 -14.36 -12.89
C LEU A 142 -11.30 -15.75 -12.29
N GLY A 143 -11.71 -15.99 -11.03
CA GLY A 143 -11.62 -17.28 -10.36
C GLY A 143 -10.24 -17.59 -9.75
N PHE A 144 -9.36 -16.61 -9.65
CA PHE A 144 -8.08 -16.80 -8.96
C PHE A 144 -8.27 -16.89 -7.45
N ARG A 145 -7.37 -17.62 -6.79
CA ARG A 145 -7.45 -17.92 -5.36
C ARG A 145 -6.44 -17.10 -4.59
N PRO A 146 -6.85 -16.36 -3.54
CA PRO A 146 -5.92 -15.66 -2.66
C PRO A 146 -5.10 -16.67 -1.86
N VAL A 147 -3.82 -16.40 -1.69
CA VAL A 147 -2.88 -17.23 -0.90
C VAL A 147 -2.23 -16.46 0.24
N ALA A 148 -2.19 -15.15 0.17
CA ALA A 148 -1.74 -14.25 1.24
C ALA A 148 -2.25 -12.82 0.98
N SER A 149 -2.66 -12.12 2.03
CA SER A 149 -2.81 -10.67 2.03
C SER A 149 -1.62 -10.01 2.74
N ALA A 150 -1.48 -8.70 2.60
CA ALA A 150 -0.47 -7.97 3.36
C ALA A 150 -0.81 -7.97 4.87
N GLU A 151 -2.10 -8.02 5.24
CA GLU A 151 -2.54 -8.20 6.62
C GLU A 151 -2.09 -9.55 7.17
N ASP A 152 -2.30 -10.66 6.44
CA ASP A 152 -1.87 -12.00 6.83
C ASP A 152 -0.34 -12.06 7.02
N CYS A 153 0.42 -11.39 6.14
CA CYS A 153 1.88 -11.29 6.23
C CYS A 153 2.36 -10.32 7.31
N LYS A 154 1.47 -9.62 8.02
CA LYS A 154 1.78 -8.53 8.97
C LYS A 154 2.63 -7.40 8.32
N ALA A 155 2.47 -7.21 7.02
CA ALA A 155 3.17 -6.22 6.21
C ALA A 155 2.25 -5.01 5.96
N ARG A 156 2.24 -4.05 6.87
CA ARG A 156 1.36 -2.88 6.78
C ARG A 156 1.57 -2.09 5.50
N GLN A 157 0.48 -1.66 4.89
CA GLN A 157 0.42 -0.96 3.60
C GLN A 157 -0.29 0.39 3.74
N PRO A 158 0.24 1.35 4.52
CA PRO A 158 -0.42 2.63 4.67
C PRO A 158 -0.37 3.43 3.35
N VAL A 159 -1.48 4.05 3.02
CA VAL A 159 -1.54 5.16 2.07
C VAL A 159 -1.34 6.44 2.88
N VAL A 160 -0.40 7.27 2.45
CA VAL A 160 -0.05 8.50 3.15
C VAL A 160 -0.47 9.73 2.38
N ILE A 161 -0.80 10.79 3.10
CA ILE A 161 -0.94 12.13 2.54
C ILE A 161 0.41 12.81 2.66
N VAL A 162 0.92 13.28 1.54
CA VAL A 162 2.20 13.95 1.44
C VAL A 162 2.01 15.40 1.01
N ALA A 163 2.82 16.29 1.56
CA ALA A 163 2.91 17.67 1.12
C ALA A 163 4.28 17.93 0.48
N ASN A 164 4.30 18.70 -0.60
CA ASN A 164 5.54 19.25 -1.13
C ASN A 164 6.22 20.07 -0.03
N ARG A 165 7.47 19.75 0.30
CA ARG A 165 8.19 20.38 1.42
C ARG A 165 8.32 21.90 1.26
N LYS A 166 8.59 22.37 0.03
CA LYS A 166 8.69 23.81 -0.25
C LYS A 166 7.34 24.50 -0.05
N PHE A 167 6.27 23.91 -0.60
CA PHE A 167 4.92 24.43 -0.43
C PHE A 167 4.51 24.44 1.05
N ALA A 168 4.72 23.35 1.76
CA ALA A 168 4.38 23.24 3.19
C ALA A 168 5.10 24.28 4.06
N ASN A 169 6.38 24.55 3.76
CA ASN A 169 7.15 25.58 4.47
C ASN A 169 6.69 27.00 4.11
N GLN A 170 6.31 27.23 2.85
CA GLN A 170 5.90 28.58 2.39
C GLN A 170 4.45 28.90 2.77
N TYR A 171 3.57 27.90 2.77
CA TYR A 171 2.12 28.06 2.97
C TYR A 171 1.55 27.08 4.01
N PRO A 172 2.08 27.06 5.26
CA PRO A 172 1.62 26.09 6.26
C PRO A 172 0.11 26.16 6.52
N GLN A 173 -0.48 27.36 6.50
CA GLN A 173 -1.92 27.56 6.73
C GLN A 173 -2.77 26.91 5.61
N ARG A 174 -2.27 26.77 4.39
CA ARG A 174 -2.97 26.08 3.31
C ARG A 174 -2.96 24.56 3.55
N VAL A 175 -1.87 24.01 4.06
CA VAL A 175 -1.80 22.59 4.46
C VAL A 175 -2.77 22.32 5.60
N GLU A 176 -2.81 23.19 6.61
CA GLU A 176 -3.76 23.09 7.72
C GLU A 176 -5.22 23.17 7.23
N ALA A 177 -5.53 24.13 6.34
CA ALA A 177 -6.87 24.27 5.77
C ALA A 177 -7.30 23.02 5.00
N PHE A 178 -6.39 22.43 4.19
CA PHE A 178 -6.62 21.15 3.53
C PHE A 178 -6.94 20.05 4.53
N LEU A 179 -6.10 19.89 5.57
CA LEU A 179 -6.30 18.85 6.58
C LEU A 179 -7.59 19.03 7.37
N ARG A 180 -7.99 20.28 7.70
CA ARG A 180 -9.30 20.55 8.33
C ARG A 180 -10.45 20.06 7.44
N LEU A 181 -10.40 20.36 6.15
CA LEU A 181 -11.42 19.89 5.20
C LEU A 181 -11.39 18.37 5.05
N TYR A 182 -10.22 17.79 4.93
CA TYR A 182 -10.00 16.34 4.84
C TYR A 182 -10.62 15.62 6.05
N PHE A 183 -10.32 16.03 7.28
CA PHE A 183 -10.86 15.38 8.49
C PHE A 183 -12.34 15.64 8.72
N ARG A 184 -12.92 16.70 8.15
CA ARG A 184 -14.38 16.82 8.07
C ARG A 184 -15.00 15.73 7.21
N GLY A 185 -14.38 15.43 6.05
CA GLY A 185 -14.78 14.30 5.20
C GLY A 185 -14.62 12.95 5.91
N ILE A 186 -13.47 12.72 6.57
CA ILE A 186 -13.25 11.50 7.36
C ILE A 186 -14.29 11.35 8.47
N THR A 187 -14.64 12.44 9.15
CA THR A 187 -15.67 12.42 10.18
C THR A 187 -17.04 12.03 9.62
N LEU A 188 -17.37 12.51 8.42
CA LEU A 188 -18.61 12.13 7.73
C LEU A 188 -18.60 10.63 7.39
N ILE A 189 -17.54 10.14 6.75
CA ILE A 189 -17.36 8.72 6.39
C ILE A 189 -17.49 7.83 7.64
N ARG A 190 -16.87 8.19 8.75
CA ARG A 190 -16.87 7.38 9.99
C ARG A 190 -18.23 7.40 10.72
N LYS A 191 -19.07 8.40 10.49
CA LYS A 191 -20.41 8.52 11.09
C LYS A 191 -21.52 7.95 10.23
N THR A 192 -21.30 7.82 8.92
CA THR A 192 -22.28 7.30 7.97
C THR A 192 -22.17 5.77 7.92
N PRO A 193 -23.30 5.03 8.00
CA PRO A 193 -23.31 3.61 7.73
C PRO A 193 -22.67 3.32 6.37
N VAL A 194 -21.80 2.30 6.31
CA VAL A 194 -21.01 2.03 5.10
C VAL A 194 -21.88 1.75 3.89
N GLU A 195 -23.04 1.15 4.08
CA GLU A 195 -24.02 0.85 3.04
C GLU A 195 -24.55 2.12 2.38
N GLU A 196 -24.71 3.19 3.14
CA GLU A 196 -25.18 4.50 2.64
C GLU A 196 -24.09 5.22 1.81
N LEU A 197 -22.83 4.88 1.99
CA LEU A 197 -21.71 5.42 1.21
C LEU A 197 -21.55 4.76 -0.16
N VAL A 198 -22.07 3.54 -0.35
CA VAL A 198 -21.85 2.72 -1.54
C VAL A 198 -22.29 3.42 -2.84
N PRO A 199 -23.47 4.05 -2.97
CA PRO A 199 -23.89 4.70 -4.21
C PRO A 199 -22.94 5.82 -4.65
N GLU A 200 -22.59 6.71 -3.73
CA GLU A 200 -21.66 7.83 -3.95
C GLU A 200 -20.27 7.32 -4.33
N TYR A 201 -19.77 6.30 -3.61
CA TYR A 201 -18.49 5.68 -3.87
C TYR A 201 -18.41 5.04 -5.26
N ARG A 202 -19.45 4.32 -5.69
CA ARG A 202 -19.53 3.75 -7.03
C ARG A 202 -19.51 4.82 -8.12
N THR A 203 -20.24 5.92 -7.91
CA THR A 203 -20.24 7.08 -8.80
C THR A 203 -18.84 7.66 -8.92
N PHE A 204 -18.17 7.91 -7.78
CA PHE A 204 -16.80 8.41 -7.74
C PHE A 204 -15.82 7.51 -8.50
N ILE A 205 -15.84 6.19 -8.25
CA ILE A 205 -14.94 5.25 -8.91
C ILE A 205 -15.20 5.20 -10.43
N LYS A 206 -16.47 5.27 -10.86
CA LYS A 206 -16.81 5.33 -12.28
C LYS A 206 -16.27 6.61 -12.94
N GLU A 207 -16.46 7.75 -12.31
CA GLU A 207 -16.04 9.05 -12.87
C GLU A 207 -14.51 9.22 -12.90
N TRP A 208 -13.81 8.83 -11.82
CA TRP A 208 -12.38 9.10 -11.65
C TRP A 208 -11.47 7.96 -12.09
N ALA A 209 -11.92 6.72 -11.97
CA ALA A 209 -11.12 5.55 -12.35
C ALA A 209 -11.64 4.85 -13.63
N GLY A 210 -12.79 5.28 -14.17
CA GLY A 210 -13.40 4.68 -15.36
C GLY A 210 -13.85 3.24 -15.15
N ARG A 211 -14.13 2.82 -13.90
CA ARG A 211 -14.45 1.44 -13.54
C ARG A 211 -15.84 1.35 -12.91
N GLU A 212 -16.60 0.36 -13.31
CA GLU A 212 -17.88 0.04 -12.67
C GLU A 212 -17.67 -1.06 -11.62
N LEU A 213 -18.03 -0.77 -10.37
CA LEU A 213 -18.06 -1.73 -9.29
C LEU A 213 -19.49 -2.22 -9.06
N SER A 214 -19.66 -3.51 -8.74
CA SER A 214 -20.90 -4.00 -8.15
C SER A 214 -21.08 -3.38 -6.76
N GLU A 215 -22.31 -3.40 -6.25
CA GLU A 215 -22.61 -2.91 -4.91
C GLU A 215 -21.83 -3.69 -3.84
N GLU A 216 -21.80 -5.01 -3.94
CA GLU A 216 -21.03 -5.88 -3.06
C GLU A 216 -19.54 -5.58 -3.09
N THR A 217 -18.96 -5.37 -4.29
CA THR A 217 -17.53 -5.03 -4.42
C THR A 217 -17.22 -3.67 -3.83
N ALA A 218 -18.08 -2.67 -4.04
CA ALA A 218 -17.89 -1.33 -3.50
C ALA A 218 -17.99 -1.32 -1.97
N LEU A 219 -18.96 -2.05 -1.41
CA LEU A 219 -19.10 -2.22 0.04
C LEU A 219 -17.83 -2.84 0.65
N ARG A 220 -17.36 -3.93 0.07
CA ARG A 220 -16.15 -4.62 0.52
C ARG A 220 -14.90 -3.75 0.38
N ASP A 221 -14.82 -2.96 -0.68
CA ASP A 221 -13.70 -2.05 -0.90
C ASP A 221 -13.66 -0.96 0.18
N LEU A 222 -14.79 -0.34 0.50
CA LEU A 222 -14.91 0.61 1.61
C LEU A 222 -14.50 -0.01 2.97
N GLN A 223 -14.91 -1.26 3.23
CA GLN A 223 -14.56 -1.97 4.47
C GLN A 223 -13.08 -2.36 4.54
N ASN A 224 -12.44 -2.61 3.38
CA ASN A 224 -11.03 -2.99 3.29
C ASN A 224 -10.06 -1.79 3.34
N HIS A 225 -10.58 -0.57 3.30
CA HIS A 225 -9.79 0.66 3.36
C HIS A 225 -10.14 1.51 4.60
N PRO A 226 -9.78 1.07 5.81
CA PRO A 226 -10.08 1.81 7.03
C PRO A 226 -9.39 3.16 7.02
N VAL A 227 -10.17 4.22 7.26
CA VAL A 227 -9.70 5.61 7.37
C VAL A 227 -9.49 5.99 8.84
N PHE A 228 -8.59 6.94 9.11
CA PHE A 228 -8.19 7.34 10.44
C PHE A 228 -8.69 8.75 10.78
N THR A 229 -9.35 8.91 11.93
CA THR A 229 -9.75 10.21 12.48
C THR A 229 -8.54 11.04 12.91
N LEU A 230 -8.72 12.35 13.14
CA LEU A 230 -7.64 13.21 13.64
C LEU A 230 -7.03 12.69 14.95
N LYS A 231 -7.85 12.16 15.87
CA LYS A 231 -7.36 11.56 17.11
C LYS A 231 -6.47 10.34 16.83
N GLU A 232 -6.95 9.41 16.00
CA GLU A 232 -6.19 8.22 15.61
C GLU A 232 -4.89 8.60 14.87
N GLN A 233 -4.89 9.69 14.07
CA GLN A 233 -3.67 10.22 13.45
C GLN A 233 -2.63 10.61 14.52
N LEU A 234 -3.03 11.39 15.51
CA LEU A 234 -2.12 11.83 16.56
C LEU A 234 -1.51 10.64 17.33
N GLU A 235 -2.29 9.56 17.54
CA GLU A 235 -1.80 8.32 18.13
C GLU A 235 -0.79 7.61 17.20
N LEU A 236 -1.05 7.56 15.86
CA LEU A 236 -0.12 6.97 14.89
C LEU A 236 1.22 7.72 14.79
N PHE A 237 1.21 9.02 15.02
CA PHE A 237 2.40 9.88 14.94
C PHE A 237 3.09 10.06 16.29
N ASP A 238 2.49 9.64 17.40
CA ASP A 238 3.03 9.87 18.74
C ASP A 238 4.39 9.19 18.95
N VAL A 239 5.40 9.98 19.30
CA VAL A 239 6.78 9.54 19.59
C VAL A 239 7.10 9.58 21.09
N SER A 240 6.14 9.83 21.96
CA SER A 240 6.35 9.98 23.42
C SER A 240 6.94 8.74 24.07
N GLN A 241 6.70 7.56 23.50
CA GLN A 241 7.19 6.26 23.96
C GLN A 241 8.31 5.70 23.07
N GLY A 242 8.96 6.52 22.27
CA GLY A 242 9.99 6.12 21.30
C GLY A 242 9.54 6.25 19.86
N LYS A 243 9.79 5.22 19.01
CA LYS A 243 9.30 5.25 17.65
C LYS A 243 7.77 5.20 17.62
N SER A 244 7.17 6.10 16.83
CA SER A 244 5.72 6.06 16.58
C SER A 244 5.33 4.81 15.78
N VAL A 245 4.03 4.46 15.82
CA VAL A 245 3.48 3.36 15.03
C VAL A 245 3.75 3.57 13.54
N LEU A 246 3.53 4.79 13.03
CA LEU A 246 3.81 5.13 11.64
C LEU A 246 5.30 4.98 11.31
N GLN A 247 6.19 5.45 12.19
CA GLN A 247 7.63 5.28 12.00
C GLN A 247 8.05 3.81 11.94
N GLN A 248 7.40 2.94 12.70
CA GLN A 248 7.66 1.50 12.64
C GLN A 248 7.25 0.94 11.27
N TRP A 249 6.02 1.20 10.82
CA TRP A 249 5.54 0.74 9.51
C TRP A 249 6.45 1.19 8.35
N LEU A 250 6.85 2.46 8.37
CA LEU A 250 7.74 3.01 7.35
C LEU A 250 9.16 2.44 7.44
N SER A 251 9.65 2.11 8.64
CA SER A 251 10.95 1.44 8.81
C SER A 251 10.95 0.03 8.21
N ASP A 252 9.86 -0.72 8.34
CA ASP A 252 9.72 -2.05 7.76
C ASP A 252 9.73 -1.98 6.23
N ILE A 253 9.01 -1.00 5.65
CA ILE A 253 9.00 -0.74 4.20
C ILE A 253 10.39 -0.30 3.72
N ALA A 254 11.07 0.60 4.44
CA ALA A 254 12.42 1.04 4.08
C ALA A 254 13.42 -0.11 4.10
N THR A 255 13.31 -1.01 5.08
CA THR A 255 14.13 -2.23 5.15
C THR A 255 13.92 -3.12 3.93
N PHE A 256 12.65 -3.29 3.52
CA PHE A 256 12.33 -4.00 2.27
C PHE A 256 12.99 -3.34 1.06
N GLN A 257 12.87 -2.02 0.91
CA GLN A 257 13.42 -1.31 -0.25
C GLN A 257 14.93 -1.44 -0.38
N VAL A 258 15.67 -1.35 0.74
CA VAL A 258 17.13 -1.55 0.77
C VAL A 258 17.51 -2.96 0.31
N ASN A 259 16.74 -3.97 0.73
CA ASN A 259 17.00 -5.36 0.38
C ASN A 259 16.59 -5.69 -1.07
N ALA A 260 15.55 -5.05 -1.59
CA ALA A 260 15.03 -5.30 -2.93
C ALA A 260 15.83 -4.62 -4.06
N ASP A 261 16.54 -3.55 -3.77
CA ASP A 261 17.43 -2.84 -4.71
C ASP A 261 18.70 -2.31 -4.01
N PRO A 262 19.64 -3.22 -3.66
CA PRO A 262 20.87 -2.82 -2.95
C PRO A 262 21.76 -1.85 -3.75
N ALA A 263 21.63 -1.82 -5.07
CA ALA A 263 22.44 -0.95 -5.94
C ALA A 263 21.83 0.47 -6.05
N GLY A 264 20.51 0.59 -6.14
CA GLY A 264 19.82 1.87 -6.31
C GLY A 264 19.62 2.63 -4.99
N LEU A 265 19.55 1.91 -3.87
CA LEU A 265 19.16 2.45 -2.56
C LEU A 265 20.29 2.47 -1.53
N LYS A 266 21.54 2.20 -1.92
CA LYS A 266 22.74 2.38 -1.05
C LYS A 266 22.85 3.79 -0.46
N SER A 267 22.05 4.73 -0.93
CA SER A 267 21.98 6.10 -0.48
C SER A 267 20.77 6.43 0.40
N ILE A 268 19.94 5.44 0.81
CA ILE A 268 18.97 5.74 1.88
C ILE A 268 19.80 5.91 3.17
N PRO A 269 20.03 7.14 3.63
CA PRO A 269 20.73 7.33 4.89
C PRO A 269 19.83 6.76 5.99
N GLY A 270 20.32 5.85 6.83
CA GLY A 270 19.67 5.27 7.99
C GLY A 270 18.47 6.08 8.58
N PRO A 271 18.43 6.44 9.86
CA PRO A 271 17.27 7.11 10.50
C PRO A 271 16.77 8.41 9.83
N LYS A 272 17.56 9.03 8.95
CA LYS A 272 17.21 10.30 8.26
C LYS A 272 15.96 10.21 7.36
N HIS A 273 15.55 9.01 6.92
CA HIS A 273 14.29 8.88 6.16
C HIS A 273 13.03 9.10 7.01
N LEU A 274 13.16 9.18 8.33
CA LEU A 274 12.06 9.51 9.25
C LEU A 274 11.89 11.03 9.42
N ASP A 275 12.85 11.84 9.00
CA ASP A 275 12.77 13.32 9.04
C ASP A 275 11.72 13.90 8.08
N ILE A 276 11.11 13.04 7.25
CA ILE A 276 9.99 13.40 6.39
C ILE A 276 8.63 13.30 7.08
N ILE A 277 8.56 12.73 8.29
CA ILE A 277 7.31 12.56 9.03
C ILE A 277 7.14 13.78 9.95
N THR A 278 5.99 14.43 9.88
CA THR A 278 5.66 15.54 10.75
C THR A 278 4.20 15.54 11.17
N ASP A 279 3.98 15.71 12.47
CA ASP A 279 2.66 15.88 13.09
C ASP A 279 2.31 17.35 13.36
N SER A 280 3.20 18.28 12.98
CA SER A 280 3.04 19.70 13.28
C SER A 280 1.73 20.28 12.77
N PHE A 281 1.31 19.90 11.54
CA PHE A 281 0.06 20.33 10.93
C PHE A 281 -1.16 19.69 11.60
N LEU A 282 -1.05 18.41 12.03
CA LEU A 282 -2.10 17.72 12.77
C LEU A 282 -2.34 18.38 14.13
N LYS A 283 -1.27 18.72 14.85
CA LYS A 283 -1.33 19.44 16.12
C LYS A 283 -1.89 20.86 15.99
N ALA A 284 -1.60 21.54 14.89
CA ALA A 284 -2.11 22.89 14.62
C ALA A 284 -3.61 22.93 14.32
N ILE A 285 -4.23 21.79 13.97
CA ILE A 285 -5.67 21.70 13.68
C ILE A 285 -6.46 20.96 14.75
N HIS A 286 -5.80 20.40 15.75
CA HIS A 286 -6.39 19.74 16.92
C HIS A 286 -6.87 20.79 17.92
#